data_29f4a4e8f7ebebcccb83200ceb1295ba
#
_entry.id   29f4a4e8f7ebebcccb83200ceb1295ba
#
_cell.length_a   1.000
_cell.length_b   1.000
_cell.length_c   1.000
_cell.angle_alpha   90.00
_cell.angle_beta   90.00
_cell.angle_gamma   90.00
#
_symmetry.space_group_name_H-M   'P 1'
#
loop_
_entity.id
_entity.type
_entity.pdbx_description
1 polymer ?
#
loop_
_entity_poly.entity_id
_entity_poly.type
_entity_poly.pdbx_seq_one_letter_code
_entity_poly.pdbx_strand_id
1 'polypeptide(L)'
;MKIIDLKEKLSTYYWELFVLNEEYSPKQMDKFHRFTHYQSKNRNIFTPVVSNYLHEQGYKPTYPDNKPFAVCLTHDIDSLYSSYLSKFYHIALSLLNKDKAEFIRYLKSLINRKKPLTNLTEIMDLEEKYHAKSSFYMMALKPGERDFNYDVADFRDLIREIDANGWEIGLHGGHEAWNSLEVLAREKNRLEDALGKEVIGYRNHYLHFKVPDTWEILHKAGIKYDATFGYADCVGFRNGMCHPYYPYNLNTGETIEIMEIPLIVMDGTLFDGYMRLEREDAFRLVTELIDAVEKVHGVFTLLWHNSYLIEGTWQREMYERILEYCHQKNAWITNGKGIYECFS
;
A
#
# COMPACT_ATOMS: atom_id res chain seq x y z
N MET A 1 -1.57 18.58 10.95
CA MET A 1 -0.83 19.83 10.61
C MET A 1 -0.87 19.96 9.09
N LYS A 2 -1.59 20.97 8.55
CA LYS A 2 -1.58 21.20 7.10
C LYS A 2 -0.14 21.35 6.66
N ILE A 3 0.29 20.59 5.66
CA ILE A 3 1.61 20.79 5.05
C ILE A 3 1.54 22.16 4.41
N ILE A 4 2.06 23.11 5.13
CA ILE A 4 2.19 24.53 4.82
C ILE A 4 2.86 24.63 3.45
N ASP A 5 2.52 25.63 2.72
CA ASP A 5 3.04 25.95 1.40
C ASP A 5 4.53 25.53 1.22
N LEU A 6 4.71 24.29 0.76
CA LEU A 6 6.04 23.69 0.55
C LEU A 6 6.84 24.47 -0.50
N LYS A 7 6.14 25.18 -1.39
CA LYS A 7 6.76 25.99 -2.44
C LYS A 7 7.65 27.10 -1.87
N GLU A 8 7.23 27.72 -0.77
CA GLU A 8 8.02 28.79 -0.13
C GLU A 8 9.19 28.24 0.71
N LYS A 9 9.09 26.98 1.14
CA LYS A 9 10.05 26.37 2.05
C LYS A 9 11.13 25.56 1.35
N LEU A 10 10.83 24.99 0.18
CA LEU A 10 11.76 24.14 -0.55
C LEU A 10 12.66 24.96 -1.46
N SER A 11 13.97 24.64 -1.49
CA SER A 11 14.85 25.15 -2.54
C SER A 11 14.40 24.63 -3.92
N THR A 12 14.82 25.28 -5.00
CA THR A 12 14.45 24.89 -6.38
C THR A 12 14.66 23.39 -6.65
N TYR A 13 15.79 22.82 -6.23
CA TYR A 13 16.08 21.40 -6.42
C TYR A 13 15.08 20.49 -5.72
N TYR A 14 14.80 20.73 -4.43
CA TYR A 14 13.84 19.91 -3.67
C TYR A 14 12.41 20.14 -4.14
N TRP A 15 12.08 21.36 -4.57
CA TRP A 15 10.79 21.68 -5.14
C TRP A 15 10.53 20.90 -6.44
N GLU A 16 11.47 20.92 -7.39
CA GLU A 16 11.34 20.18 -8.66
C GLU A 16 11.19 18.68 -8.45
N LEU A 17 11.91 18.11 -7.47
CA LEU A 17 11.79 16.72 -7.10
C LEU A 17 10.42 16.43 -6.44
N PHE A 18 10.01 17.26 -5.50
CA PHE A 18 8.74 17.12 -4.79
C PHE A 18 7.54 17.13 -5.74
N VAL A 19 7.49 18.09 -6.67
CA VAL A 19 6.36 18.24 -7.62
C VAL A 19 6.44 17.30 -8.81
N LEU A 20 7.53 16.49 -8.91
CA LEU A 20 7.68 15.50 -9.99
C LEU A 20 7.66 16.11 -11.40
N ASN A 21 8.31 17.25 -11.58
CA ASN A 21 8.30 17.97 -12.85
C ASN A 21 8.61 17.07 -14.06
N GLU A 22 9.48 16.06 -13.91
CA GLU A 22 9.82 15.12 -14.98
C GLU A 22 8.68 14.15 -15.37
N GLU A 23 7.67 13.97 -14.50
CA GLU A 23 6.54 13.08 -14.75
C GLU A 23 5.35 13.74 -15.46
N TYR A 24 5.36 15.06 -15.61
CA TYR A 24 4.33 15.79 -16.36
C TYR A 24 4.41 15.58 -17.88
N SER A 25 5.60 15.26 -18.40
CA SER A 25 5.82 14.98 -19.81
C SER A 25 6.84 13.84 -19.97
N PRO A 26 6.50 12.63 -19.55
CA PRO A 26 7.42 11.51 -19.61
C PRO A 26 7.71 11.13 -21.06
N LYS A 27 8.99 10.84 -21.37
CA LYS A 27 9.39 10.42 -22.71
C LYS A 27 8.87 9.01 -23.05
N GLN A 28 8.71 8.19 -22.04
CA GLN A 28 8.29 6.80 -22.17
C GLN A 28 7.52 6.39 -20.90
N MET A 29 6.61 5.47 -21.03
CA MET A 29 5.91 4.78 -19.94
C MET A 29 6.12 3.28 -20.10
N ASP A 30 5.98 2.51 -19.03
CA ASP A 30 5.99 1.06 -19.15
C ASP A 30 4.66 0.52 -19.75
N LYS A 31 4.56 -0.79 -19.91
CA LYS A 31 3.35 -1.44 -20.45
C LYS A 31 2.08 -1.24 -19.61
N PHE A 32 2.23 -0.75 -18.38
CA PHE A 32 1.14 -0.43 -17.45
C PHE A 32 0.94 1.09 -17.30
N HIS A 33 1.44 1.89 -18.27
CA HIS A 33 1.35 3.34 -18.25
C HIS A 33 1.90 3.99 -16.97
N ARG A 34 3.02 3.43 -16.43
CA ARG A 34 3.68 3.95 -15.22
C ARG A 34 5.00 4.60 -15.59
N PHE A 35 5.32 5.68 -14.88
CA PHE A 35 6.67 6.23 -14.89
C PHE A 35 7.57 5.35 -14.01
N THR A 36 8.68 4.88 -14.54
CA THR A 36 9.59 3.96 -13.87
C THR A 36 10.81 4.65 -13.27
N HIS A 37 11.34 4.11 -12.15
CA HIS A 37 12.59 4.59 -11.58
C HIS A 37 13.74 4.60 -12.59
N TYR A 38 13.79 3.62 -13.50
CA TYR A 38 14.81 3.55 -14.54
C TYR A 38 14.91 4.83 -15.37
N GLN A 39 13.80 5.55 -15.57
CA GLN A 39 13.72 6.80 -16.35
C GLN A 39 13.93 8.05 -15.51
N SER A 40 13.75 7.95 -14.19
CA SER A 40 13.87 9.10 -13.30
C SER A 40 15.30 9.66 -13.28
N LYS A 41 15.40 10.96 -13.14
CA LYS A 41 16.66 11.65 -12.88
C LYS A 41 17.07 11.52 -11.41
N ASN A 42 16.13 11.25 -10.51
CA ASN A 42 16.42 10.99 -9.11
C ASN A 42 17.13 9.64 -8.96
N ARG A 43 18.41 9.65 -8.63
CA ARG A 43 19.21 8.43 -8.38
C ARG A 43 19.38 8.14 -6.89
N ASN A 44 18.97 9.05 -6.02
CA ASN A 44 19.09 8.89 -4.56
C ASN A 44 17.75 8.49 -3.92
N ILE A 45 17.13 7.44 -4.46
CA ILE A 45 15.78 7.03 -4.03
C ILE A 45 15.74 6.28 -2.68
N PHE A 46 16.89 5.85 -2.17
CA PHE A 46 16.95 5.21 -0.84
C PHE A 46 17.13 6.21 0.31
N THR A 47 17.12 7.50 -0.02
CA THR A 47 17.19 8.59 0.98
C THR A 47 15.99 9.51 0.79
N PRO A 48 15.19 9.80 1.83
CA PRO A 48 14.07 10.72 1.74
C PRO A 48 14.54 12.17 1.73
N VAL A 49 15.21 12.60 0.65
CA VAL A 49 15.98 13.86 0.61
C VAL A 49 15.12 15.10 0.85
N VAL A 50 13.88 15.12 0.40
CA VAL A 50 12.94 16.24 0.65
C VAL A 50 12.50 16.24 2.11
N SER A 51 12.16 15.06 2.66
CA SER A 51 11.82 14.94 4.08
C SER A 51 13.00 15.26 5.00
N ASN A 52 14.24 14.87 4.63
CA ASN A 52 15.44 15.26 5.35
C ASN A 52 15.60 16.79 5.40
N TYR A 53 15.45 17.45 4.24
CA TYR A 53 15.51 18.91 4.18
C TYR A 53 14.46 19.57 5.07
N LEU A 54 13.21 19.10 5.02
CA LEU A 54 12.14 19.62 5.88
C LEU A 54 12.45 19.40 7.37
N HIS A 55 12.99 18.24 7.72
CA HIS A 55 13.41 17.94 9.09
C HIS A 55 14.52 18.89 9.57
N GLU A 56 15.53 19.18 8.74
CA GLU A 56 16.59 20.16 9.02
C GLU A 56 16.04 21.59 9.18
N GLN A 57 14.90 21.90 8.53
CA GLN A 57 14.17 23.16 8.73
C GLN A 57 13.22 23.13 9.95
N GLY A 58 13.31 22.11 10.78
CA GLY A 58 12.53 21.97 12.01
C GLY A 58 11.17 21.30 11.86
N TYR A 59 10.84 20.72 10.70
CA TYR A 59 9.62 19.95 10.57
C TYR A 59 9.74 18.61 11.30
N LYS A 60 8.91 18.45 12.32
CA LYS A 60 8.89 17.25 13.16
C LYS A 60 7.46 16.93 13.56
N PRO A 61 6.77 16.03 12.84
CA PRO A 61 5.42 15.60 13.22
C PRO A 61 5.44 14.87 14.56
N THR A 62 4.30 14.87 15.23
CA THR A 62 4.09 14.13 16.48
C THR A 62 3.09 13.03 16.24
N TYR A 63 3.35 11.86 16.82
CA TYR A 63 2.50 10.68 16.71
C TYR A 63 1.86 10.35 18.06
N PRO A 64 0.76 9.55 18.08
CA PRO A 64 0.18 9.04 19.31
C PRO A 64 1.24 8.45 20.25
N ASP A 65 1.06 8.60 21.55
CA ASP A 65 1.96 8.10 22.59
C ASP A 65 3.42 8.57 22.45
N ASN A 66 3.65 9.71 21.78
CA ASN A 66 4.99 10.25 21.49
C ASN A 66 5.91 9.25 20.77
N LYS A 67 5.36 8.42 19.90
CA LYS A 67 6.12 7.48 19.08
C LYS A 67 7.10 8.23 18.17
N PRO A 68 8.31 7.67 17.90
CA PRO A 68 9.35 8.38 17.14
C PRO A 68 9.03 8.52 15.65
N PHE A 69 8.30 7.58 15.07
CA PHE A 69 7.87 7.58 13.67
C PHE A 69 6.65 6.67 13.52
N ALA A 70 6.03 6.69 12.34
CA ALA A 70 4.90 5.83 12.03
C ALA A 70 5.21 4.79 10.96
N VAL A 71 4.45 3.69 10.99
CA VAL A 71 4.43 2.65 9.96
C VAL A 71 3.01 2.51 9.47
N CYS A 72 2.79 2.73 8.17
CA CYS A 72 1.52 2.52 7.50
C CYS A 72 1.51 1.14 6.86
N LEU A 73 0.79 0.18 7.46
CA LEU A 73 0.65 -1.16 6.91
C LEU A 73 -0.51 -1.23 5.93
N THR A 74 -0.27 -1.83 4.78
CA THR A 74 -1.28 -1.97 3.73
C THR A 74 -1.21 -3.31 3.02
N HIS A 75 -2.36 -3.84 2.63
CA HIS A 75 -2.50 -5.09 1.90
C HIS A 75 -3.40 -4.90 0.70
N ASP A 76 -2.91 -5.23 -0.50
CA ASP A 76 -3.73 -5.29 -1.70
C ASP A 76 -4.35 -6.70 -1.79
N ILE A 77 -5.68 -6.73 -1.92
CA ILE A 77 -6.46 -7.97 -1.94
C ILE A 77 -6.90 -8.26 -3.37
N ASP A 78 -5.96 -8.72 -4.17
CA ASP A 78 -6.20 -9.06 -5.57
C ASP A 78 -7.05 -10.32 -5.71
N SER A 79 -6.94 -11.23 -4.76
CA SER A 79 -7.69 -12.49 -4.77
C SER A 79 -8.00 -12.96 -3.35
N LEU A 80 -9.25 -13.40 -3.17
CA LEU A 80 -9.71 -14.07 -1.94
C LEU A 80 -9.78 -15.59 -2.09
N TYR A 81 -9.53 -16.08 -3.30
CA TYR A 81 -9.56 -17.51 -3.59
C TYR A 81 -8.14 -18.01 -3.86
N SER A 82 -7.70 -19.01 -3.10
CA SER A 82 -6.46 -19.71 -3.46
C SER A 82 -6.63 -20.45 -4.80
N SER A 83 -5.63 -20.35 -5.67
CA SER A 83 -5.62 -21.08 -6.94
C SER A 83 -5.67 -22.61 -6.70
N TYR A 84 -6.19 -23.38 -7.67
CA TYR A 84 -6.16 -24.83 -7.58
C TYR A 84 -4.73 -25.38 -7.45
N LEU A 85 -3.75 -24.75 -8.12
CA LEU A 85 -2.34 -25.13 -8.00
C LEU A 85 -1.83 -24.92 -6.56
N SER A 86 -2.15 -23.80 -5.93
CA SER A 86 -1.83 -23.54 -4.53
C SER A 86 -2.49 -24.57 -3.61
N LYS A 87 -3.77 -24.89 -3.84
CA LYS A 87 -4.47 -25.93 -3.06
C LYS A 87 -3.80 -27.30 -3.18
N PHE A 88 -3.42 -27.72 -4.40
CA PHE A 88 -2.70 -28.97 -4.61
C PHE A 88 -1.32 -29.00 -3.99
N TYR A 89 -0.59 -27.87 -4.07
CA TYR A 89 0.70 -27.72 -3.39
C TYR A 89 0.58 -27.90 -1.88
N HIS A 90 -0.38 -27.21 -1.25
CA HIS A 90 -0.60 -27.32 0.20
C HIS A 90 -1.12 -28.70 0.63
N ILE A 91 -1.94 -29.37 -0.20
CA ILE A 91 -2.34 -30.76 0.03
C ILE A 91 -1.09 -31.68 0.03
N ALA A 92 -0.20 -31.52 -0.95
CA ALA A 92 1.03 -32.28 -1.02
C ALA A 92 1.95 -31.99 0.18
N LEU A 93 2.09 -30.73 0.55
CA LEU A 93 2.90 -30.29 1.69
C LEU A 93 2.36 -30.83 3.02
N SER A 94 1.04 -30.77 3.23
CA SER A 94 0.38 -31.29 4.43
C SER A 94 0.53 -32.81 4.56
N LEU A 95 0.54 -33.54 3.44
CA LEU A 95 0.87 -34.98 3.43
C LEU A 95 2.31 -35.23 3.84
N LEU A 96 3.26 -34.45 3.32
CA LEU A 96 4.68 -34.57 3.67
C LEU A 96 4.92 -34.27 5.16
N ASN A 97 4.26 -33.24 5.66
CA ASN A 97 4.36 -32.82 7.07
C ASN A 97 3.48 -33.65 8.03
N LYS A 98 2.71 -34.61 7.50
CA LYS A 98 1.75 -35.43 8.26
C LYS A 98 0.70 -34.63 9.03
N ASP A 99 0.38 -33.43 8.54
CA ASP A 99 -0.63 -32.55 9.11
C ASP A 99 -2.03 -32.91 8.58
N LYS A 100 -2.75 -33.71 9.36
CA LYS A 100 -4.09 -34.19 9.01
C LYS A 100 -5.14 -33.06 9.00
N ALA A 101 -4.98 -32.05 9.84
CA ALA A 101 -5.94 -30.94 9.95
C ALA A 101 -5.85 -30.05 8.70
N GLU A 102 -4.64 -29.66 8.31
CA GLU A 102 -4.37 -28.91 7.08
C GLU A 102 -4.77 -29.71 5.84
N PHE A 103 -4.44 -30.98 5.75
CA PHE A 103 -4.86 -31.85 4.66
C PHE A 103 -6.38 -31.85 4.47
N ILE A 104 -7.14 -32.04 5.55
CA ILE A 104 -8.61 -32.03 5.50
C ILE A 104 -9.14 -30.65 5.14
N ARG A 105 -8.53 -29.56 5.64
CA ARG A 105 -8.91 -28.18 5.33
C ARG A 105 -8.78 -27.90 3.83
N TYR A 106 -7.63 -28.19 3.22
CA TYR A 106 -7.41 -27.99 1.79
C TYR A 106 -8.25 -28.93 0.91
N LEU A 107 -8.43 -30.19 1.33
CA LEU A 107 -9.30 -31.13 0.59
C LEU A 107 -10.77 -30.65 0.57
N LYS A 108 -11.28 -30.17 1.69
CA LYS A 108 -12.62 -29.57 1.77
C LYS A 108 -12.74 -28.32 0.90
N SER A 109 -11.66 -27.54 0.77
CA SER A 109 -11.62 -26.33 -0.06
C SER A 109 -11.68 -26.62 -1.57
N LEU A 110 -11.27 -27.81 -2.00
CA LEU A 110 -11.44 -28.26 -3.40
C LEU A 110 -12.89 -28.51 -3.76
N ILE A 111 -13.68 -28.98 -2.78
CA ILE A 111 -15.09 -29.35 -2.97
C ILE A 111 -16.01 -28.13 -2.81
N ASN A 112 -15.66 -27.23 -1.90
CA ASN A 112 -16.50 -26.10 -1.55
C ASN A 112 -15.98 -24.80 -2.14
N ARG A 113 -16.37 -24.50 -3.40
CA ARG A 113 -15.98 -23.29 -4.13
C ARG A 113 -16.45 -21.99 -3.47
N LYS A 114 -17.42 -22.03 -2.55
CA LYS A 114 -18.04 -20.85 -1.92
C LYS A 114 -17.43 -20.46 -0.56
N LYS A 115 -16.52 -21.23 0.00
CA LYS A 115 -15.77 -20.80 1.19
C LYS A 115 -14.38 -20.33 0.74
N PRO A 116 -14.15 -19.03 0.73
CA PRO A 116 -12.82 -18.50 0.44
C PRO A 116 -11.85 -19.03 1.49
N LEU A 117 -10.69 -19.50 1.04
CA LEU A 117 -9.53 -19.59 1.91
C LEU A 117 -8.95 -18.19 2.00
N THR A 118 -9.59 -17.35 2.79
CA THR A 118 -9.02 -16.05 3.09
C THR A 118 -8.06 -16.22 4.25
N ASN A 119 -6.88 -15.70 4.09
CA ASN A 119 -5.91 -15.59 5.19
C ASN A 119 -6.01 -14.23 5.90
N LEU A 120 -7.09 -13.47 5.68
CA LEU A 120 -7.20 -12.10 6.23
C LEU A 120 -7.27 -12.12 7.76
N THR A 121 -8.00 -13.05 8.36
CA THR A 121 -8.04 -13.22 9.82
C THR A 121 -6.68 -13.61 10.38
N GLU A 122 -5.93 -14.50 9.68
CA GLU A 122 -4.59 -14.90 10.07
C GLU A 122 -3.57 -13.74 9.99
N ILE A 123 -3.78 -12.80 9.06
CA ILE A 123 -3.00 -11.55 8.97
C ILE A 123 -3.34 -10.66 10.16
N MET A 124 -4.63 -10.48 10.47
CA MET A 124 -5.08 -9.70 11.62
C MET A 124 -4.50 -10.25 12.94
N ASP A 125 -4.54 -11.58 13.13
CA ASP A 125 -3.98 -12.25 14.31
C ASP A 125 -2.46 -12.04 14.42
N LEU A 126 -1.75 -12.03 13.29
CA LEU A 126 -0.32 -11.76 13.26
C LEU A 126 -0.02 -10.31 13.66
N GLU A 127 -0.74 -9.36 13.08
CA GLU A 127 -0.56 -7.93 13.34
C GLU A 127 -0.91 -7.57 14.80
N GLU A 128 -1.96 -8.18 15.35
CA GLU A 128 -2.38 -7.93 16.74
C GLU A 128 -1.29 -8.24 17.75
N LYS A 129 -0.41 -9.24 17.49
CA LYS A 129 0.76 -9.55 18.34
C LYS A 129 1.70 -8.36 18.51
N TYR A 130 1.73 -7.47 17.53
CA TYR A 130 2.57 -6.27 17.50
C TYR A 130 1.78 -4.97 17.76
N HIS A 131 0.51 -5.09 18.22
CA HIS A 131 -0.41 -3.98 18.39
C HIS A 131 -0.57 -3.14 17.11
N ALA A 132 -0.51 -3.80 15.97
CA ALA A 132 -0.58 -3.21 14.66
C ALA A 132 -1.98 -3.34 14.04
N LYS A 133 -2.35 -2.40 13.21
CA LYS A 133 -3.54 -2.44 12.35
C LYS A 133 -3.13 -2.02 10.94
N SER A 134 -3.74 -2.64 9.92
CA SER A 134 -3.45 -2.35 8.52
C SER A 134 -4.70 -1.91 7.75
N SER A 135 -4.49 -1.42 6.51
CA SER A 135 -5.55 -1.21 5.53
C SER A 135 -5.59 -2.40 4.58
N PHE A 136 -6.77 -2.98 4.40
CA PHE A 136 -7.06 -3.96 3.36
C PHE A 136 -7.71 -3.23 2.18
N TYR A 137 -6.98 -3.07 1.08
CA TYR A 137 -7.53 -2.49 -0.15
C TYR A 137 -8.22 -3.58 -0.96
N MET A 138 -9.55 -3.47 -1.10
CA MET A 138 -10.42 -4.47 -1.72
C MET A 138 -10.79 -4.06 -3.14
N MET A 139 -10.69 -4.99 -4.10
CA MET A 139 -11.24 -4.80 -5.43
C MET A 139 -12.76 -4.85 -5.42
N ALA A 140 -13.40 -3.95 -6.16
CA ALA A 140 -14.87 -3.90 -6.31
C ALA A 140 -15.31 -4.04 -7.77
N LEU A 141 -14.61 -4.88 -8.52
CA LEU A 141 -14.86 -5.17 -9.93
C LEU A 141 -16.16 -5.95 -10.14
N LYS A 142 -16.73 -5.85 -11.35
CA LYS A 142 -17.86 -6.66 -11.78
C LYS A 142 -17.39 -7.93 -12.50
N PRO A 143 -18.20 -9.02 -12.46
CA PRO A 143 -17.92 -10.20 -13.27
C PRO A 143 -17.70 -9.85 -14.75
N GLY A 144 -16.58 -10.35 -15.33
CA GLY A 144 -16.18 -10.09 -16.71
C GLY A 144 -15.29 -8.88 -16.91
N GLU A 145 -15.08 -8.03 -15.91
CA GLU A 145 -14.05 -7.00 -15.96
C GLU A 145 -12.65 -7.63 -15.84
N ARG A 146 -11.66 -6.95 -16.39
CA ARG A 146 -10.26 -7.38 -16.32
C ARG A 146 -9.82 -7.49 -14.86
N ASP A 147 -9.09 -8.54 -14.54
CA ASP A 147 -8.58 -8.86 -13.20
C ASP A 147 -9.66 -9.19 -12.16
N PHE A 148 -10.91 -9.40 -12.58
CA PHE A 148 -11.98 -9.86 -11.69
C PHE A 148 -11.65 -11.24 -11.09
N ASN A 149 -11.54 -11.33 -9.78
CA ASN A 149 -11.29 -12.56 -9.05
C ASN A 149 -12.39 -12.91 -8.05
N TYR A 150 -13.09 -11.92 -7.50
CA TYR A 150 -14.17 -12.10 -6.53
C TYR A 150 -15.17 -10.95 -6.63
N ASP A 151 -16.41 -11.21 -6.23
CA ASP A 151 -17.39 -10.13 -6.04
C ASP A 151 -17.37 -9.70 -4.56
N VAL A 152 -17.05 -8.44 -4.32
CA VAL A 152 -16.99 -7.88 -2.95
C VAL A 152 -18.32 -8.01 -2.21
N ALA A 153 -19.44 -8.09 -2.94
CA ALA A 153 -20.77 -8.29 -2.36
C ALA A 153 -20.93 -9.64 -1.65
N ASP A 154 -20.16 -10.65 -2.03
CA ASP A 154 -20.18 -11.98 -1.40
C ASP A 154 -19.43 -12.00 -0.06
N PHE A 155 -18.67 -10.95 0.26
CA PHE A 155 -17.80 -10.83 1.43
C PHE A 155 -18.21 -9.75 2.42
N ARG A 156 -19.46 -9.27 2.34
CA ARG A 156 -19.99 -8.18 3.18
C ARG A 156 -19.76 -8.40 4.68
N ASP A 157 -20.05 -9.60 5.15
CA ASP A 157 -19.92 -9.92 6.57
C ASP A 157 -18.43 -9.88 7.00
N LEU A 158 -17.54 -10.45 6.18
CA LEU A 158 -16.11 -10.46 6.45
C LEU A 158 -15.51 -9.03 6.47
N ILE A 159 -15.82 -8.20 5.46
CA ILE A 159 -15.24 -6.85 5.41
C ILE A 159 -15.78 -5.94 6.52
N ARG A 160 -17.04 -6.14 6.95
CA ARG A 160 -17.62 -5.44 8.10
C ARG A 160 -17.02 -5.90 9.42
N GLU A 161 -16.73 -7.20 9.53
CA GLU A 161 -16.05 -7.75 10.70
C GLU A 161 -14.60 -7.20 10.81
N ILE A 162 -13.85 -7.16 9.70
CA ILE A 162 -12.51 -6.57 9.64
C ILE A 162 -12.56 -5.12 10.12
N ASP A 163 -13.47 -4.34 9.57
CA ASP A 163 -13.66 -2.93 9.92
C ASP A 163 -14.08 -2.72 11.38
N ALA A 164 -15.02 -3.52 11.88
CA ALA A 164 -15.49 -3.46 13.27
C ALA A 164 -14.37 -3.78 14.29
N ASN A 165 -13.36 -4.55 13.89
CA ASN A 165 -12.18 -4.87 14.69
C ASN A 165 -11.05 -3.83 14.55
N GLY A 166 -11.28 -2.73 13.82
CA GLY A 166 -10.36 -1.59 13.74
C GLY A 166 -9.33 -1.65 12.62
N TRP A 167 -9.39 -2.65 11.74
CA TRP A 167 -8.68 -2.64 10.46
C TRP A 167 -9.45 -1.79 9.45
N GLU A 168 -8.74 -1.17 8.53
CA GLU A 168 -9.38 -0.34 7.53
C GLU A 168 -9.72 -1.15 6.28
N ILE A 169 -10.87 -0.84 5.68
CA ILE A 169 -11.24 -1.27 4.33
C ILE A 169 -11.10 -0.06 3.40
N GLY A 170 -10.16 -0.13 2.47
CA GLY A 170 -9.94 0.84 1.41
C GLY A 170 -10.27 0.26 0.02
N LEU A 171 -10.34 1.12 -1.00
CA LEU A 171 -10.60 0.71 -2.37
C LEU A 171 -9.29 0.36 -3.09
N HIS A 172 -9.19 -0.89 -3.60
CA HIS A 172 -8.20 -1.26 -4.60
C HIS A 172 -8.78 -1.02 -5.99
N GLY A 173 -8.43 0.12 -6.58
CA GLY A 173 -8.95 0.51 -7.89
C GLY A 173 -8.51 -0.44 -8.99
N GLY A 174 -9.45 -0.83 -9.84
CA GLY A 174 -9.20 -1.73 -10.96
C GLY A 174 -8.33 -1.11 -12.07
N HIS A 175 -8.21 -1.86 -13.18
CA HIS A 175 -7.28 -1.52 -14.26
C HIS A 175 -7.53 -0.13 -14.88
N GLU A 176 -8.76 0.38 -14.90
CA GLU A 176 -9.14 1.64 -15.53
C GLU A 176 -9.47 2.76 -14.50
N ALA A 177 -9.49 2.46 -13.21
CA ALA A 177 -9.94 3.40 -12.18
C ALA A 177 -9.02 4.63 -12.05
N TRP A 178 -7.73 4.49 -12.34
CA TRP A 178 -6.73 5.56 -12.22
C TRP A 178 -6.95 6.73 -13.20
N ASN A 179 -7.65 6.51 -14.33
CA ASN A 179 -7.84 7.50 -15.38
C ASN A 179 -9.31 7.74 -15.75
N SER A 180 -10.26 7.14 -15.03
CA SER A 180 -11.69 7.27 -15.28
C SER A 180 -12.47 7.52 -13.99
N LEU A 181 -12.99 8.76 -13.85
CA LEU A 181 -13.84 9.12 -12.71
C LEU A 181 -15.10 8.25 -12.63
N GLU A 182 -15.70 7.88 -13.78
CA GLU A 182 -16.90 7.04 -13.84
C GLU A 182 -16.62 5.64 -13.30
N VAL A 183 -15.51 5.02 -13.74
CA VAL A 183 -15.11 3.68 -13.29
C VAL A 183 -14.78 3.71 -11.80
N LEU A 184 -13.99 4.66 -11.36
CA LEU A 184 -13.60 4.83 -9.97
C LEU A 184 -14.83 5.03 -9.06
N ALA A 185 -15.74 5.93 -9.43
CA ALA A 185 -16.96 6.17 -8.65
C ALA A 185 -17.86 4.93 -8.56
N ARG A 186 -17.97 4.16 -9.64
CA ARG A 186 -18.71 2.91 -9.66
C ARG A 186 -18.08 1.87 -8.72
N GLU A 187 -16.76 1.69 -8.76
CA GLU A 187 -16.05 0.75 -7.89
C GLU A 187 -16.15 1.18 -6.42
N LYS A 188 -15.96 2.48 -6.14
CA LYS A 188 -16.12 3.04 -4.80
C LYS A 188 -17.51 2.76 -4.25
N ASN A 189 -18.57 3.09 -5.00
CA ASN A 189 -19.96 2.86 -4.58
C ASN A 189 -20.23 1.37 -4.29
N ARG A 190 -19.72 0.45 -5.12
CA ARG A 190 -19.87 -0.99 -4.87
C ARG A 190 -19.23 -1.45 -3.57
N LEU A 191 -18.05 -0.93 -3.25
CA LEU A 191 -17.38 -1.26 -2.00
C LEU A 191 -18.12 -0.65 -0.80
N GLU A 192 -18.56 0.60 -0.92
CA GLU A 192 -19.36 1.29 0.11
C GLU A 192 -20.70 0.59 0.39
N ASP A 193 -21.39 0.12 -0.66
CA ASP A 193 -22.62 -0.69 -0.51
C ASP A 193 -22.35 -1.99 0.26
N ALA A 194 -21.22 -2.63 0.01
CA ALA A 194 -20.84 -3.86 0.71
C ALA A 194 -20.41 -3.57 2.16
N LEU A 195 -19.61 -2.55 2.38
CA LEU A 195 -19.11 -2.14 3.70
C LEU A 195 -20.19 -1.50 4.57
N GLY A 196 -21.06 -0.68 3.97
CA GLY A 196 -22.13 0.06 4.64
C GLY A 196 -21.69 1.42 5.18
N LYS A 197 -20.54 1.93 4.75
CA LYS A 197 -20.01 3.26 5.10
C LYS A 197 -19.10 3.82 4.01
N GLU A 198 -18.73 5.10 4.13
CA GLU A 198 -17.80 5.78 3.22
C GLU A 198 -16.42 5.12 3.22
N VAL A 199 -15.84 4.97 2.03
CA VAL A 199 -14.46 4.54 1.78
C VAL A 199 -13.61 5.76 1.47
N ILE A 200 -12.57 5.98 2.27
CA ILE A 200 -11.74 7.18 2.21
C ILE A 200 -10.35 6.94 1.63
N GLY A 201 -9.85 5.71 1.70
CA GLY A 201 -8.50 5.31 1.27
C GLY A 201 -8.50 4.61 -0.09
N TYR A 202 -7.44 4.85 -0.85
CA TYR A 202 -7.29 4.31 -2.20
C TYR A 202 -5.88 3.77 -2.45
N ARG A 203 -5.82 2.71 -3.27
CA ARG A 203 -4.62 2.17 -3.91
C ARG A 203 -5.00 1.65 -5.30
N ASN A 204 -4.27 2.01 -6.36
CA ASN A 204 -4.58 1.49 -7.69
C ASN A 204 -3.83 0.19 -7.98
N HIS A 205 -4.54 -0.76 -8.60
CA HIS A 205 -3.97 -2.01 -9.07
C HIS A 205 -2.82 -1.76 -10.05
N TYR A 206 -1.76 -2.58 -9.97
CA TYR A 206 -0.49 -2.40 -10.70
C TYR A 206 0.24 -1.08 -10.41
N LEU A 207 -0.16 -0.28 -9.43
CA LEU A 207 0.33 1.08 -9.18
C LEU A 207 0.21 1.98 -10.43
N HIS A 208 -0.88 1.82 -11.22
CA HIS A 208 -1.17 2.72 -12.34
C HIS A 208 -1.36 4.13 -11.83
N PHE A 209 -0.64 5.07 -12.42
CA PHE A 209 -0.66 6.45 -11.96
C PHE A 209 -0.18 7.42 -13.03
N LYS A 210 -0.85 8.56 -13.18
CA LYS A 210 -0.43 9.68 -14.03
C LYS A 210 -0.47 10.99 -13.25
N VAL A 211 0.67 11.63 -13.11
CA VAL A 211 0.80 12.93 -12.47
C VAL A 211 0.35 14.04 -13.43
N PRO A 212 -0.51 15.01 -13.02
CA PRO A 212 -1.25 15.06 -11.76
C PRO A 212 -2.66 14.44 -11.86
N ASP A 213 -3.03 13.92 -13.04
CA ASP A 213 -4.41 13.60 -13.45
C ASP A 213 -5.08 12.61 -12.48
N THR A 214 -4.33 11.58 -12.02
CA THR A 214 -4.90 10.58 -11.11
C THR A 214 -5.31 11.20 -9.78
N TRP A 215 -4.51 12.06 -9.17
CA TRP A 215 -4.90 12.77 -7.94
C TRP A 215 -6.16 13.62 -8.12
N GLU A 216 -6.29 14.32 -9.27
CA GLU A 216 -7.47 15.10 -9.59
C GLU A 216 -8.75 14.23 -9.69
N ILE A 217 -8.63 13.04 -10.29
CA ILE A 217 -9.73 12.08 -10.42
C ILE A 217 -10.13 11.55 -9.03
N LEU A 218 -9.15 11.16 -8.21
CA LEU A 218 -9.38 10.67 -6.85
C LEU A 218 -10.06 11.72 -5.97
N HIS A 219 -9.57 12.96 -6.01
CA HIS A 219 -10.18 14.08 -5.30
C HIS A 219 -11.65 14.29 -5.72
N LYS A 220 -11.94 14.31 -7.03
CA LYS A 220 -13.31 14.44 -7.57
C LYS A 220 -14.23 13.28 -7.18
N ALA A 221 -13.68 12.09 -6.98
CA ALA A 221 -14.44 10.91 -6.50
C ALA A 221 -14.69 10.95 -4.98
N GLY A 222 -14.14 11.93 -4.27
CA GLY A 222 -14.29 12.08 -2.81
C GLY A 222 -13.36 11.18 -2.00
N ILE A 223 -12.32 10.59 -2.62
CA ILE A 223 -11.24 9.90 -1.90
C ILE A 223 -10.47 10.94 -1.08
N LYS A 224 -10.12 10.58 0.15
CA LYS A 224 -9.43 11.49 1.09
C LYS A 224 -7.93 11.33 1.06
N TYR A 225 -7.45 10.10 0.87
CA TYR A 225 -6.03 9.84 0.72
C TYR A 225 -5.75 8.74 -0.31
N ASP A 226 -4.63 8.88 -0.99
CA ASP A 226 -4.05 7.88 -1.87
C ASP A 226 -2.81 7.25 -1.24
N ALA A 227 -2.57 5.99 -1.48
CA ALA A 227 -1.35 5.28 -1.08
C ALA A 227 -0.71 4.53 -2.27
N THR A 228 -1.02 4.95 -3.51
CA THR A 228 -0.51 4.32 -4.73
C THR A 228 0.91 4.75 -5.05
N PHE A 229 1.29 6.00 -4.71
CA PHE A 229 2.42 6.69 -5.28
C PHE A 229 3.77 6.14 -4.82
N GLY A 230 4.27 5.16 -5.54
CA GLY A 230 5.58 4.54 -5.42
C GLY A 230 6.08 4.10 -6.80
N TYR A 231 7.33 3.69 -6.93
CA TYR A 231 7.79 3.01 -8.14
C TYR A 231 7.42 1.52 -8.07
N ALA A 232 6.97 0.97 -9.18
CA ALA A 232 6.73 -0.46 -9.26
C ALA A 232 8.04 -1.26 -9.48
N ASP A 233 9.04 -0.63 -10.09
CA ASP A 233 10.31 -1.27 -10.48
C ASP A 233 11.44 -1.08 -9.45
N CYS A 234 11.25 -0.25 -8.43
CA CYS A 234 12.23 -0.07 -7.36
C CYS A 234 11.57 0.43 -6.07
N VAL A 235 11.96 -0.10 -4.92
CA VAL A 235 11.52 0.44 -3.62
C VAL A 235 12.27 1.74 -3.29
N GLY A 236 11.68 2.58 -2.44
CA GLY A 236 12.31 3.83 -2.00
C GLY A 236 11.40 5.06 -2.11
N PHE A 237 11.99 6.23 -2.04
CA PHE A 237 11.31 7.52 -1.91
C PHE A 237 11.17 8.22 -3.26
N ARG A 238 10.09 7.95 -4.01
CA ARG A 238 9.90 8.37 -5.41
C ARG A 238 10.12 9.86 -5.65
N ASN A 239 9.54 10.71 -4.79
CA ASN A 239 9.75 12.16 -4.83
C ASN A 239 10.56 12.70 -3.65
N GLY A 240 11.34 11.84 -3.00
CA GLY A 240 12.14 12.20 -1.84
C GLY A 240 11.34 12.43 -0.56
N MET A 241 10.05 12.14 -0.54
CA MET A 241 9.17 12.26 0.62
C MET A 241 8.92 10.90 1.29
N CYS A 242 8.88 10.92 2.64
CA CYS A 242 8.30 9.87 3.47
C CYS A 242 7.22 10.41 4.42
N HIS A 243 6.97 11.72 4.42
CA HIS A 243 5.83 12.30 5.13
C HIS A 243 4.63 12.38 4.21
N PRO A 244 3.40 12.18 4.71
CA PRO A 244 2.19 12.47 3.97
C PRO A 244 2.14 13.93 3.54
N TYR A 245 1.64 14.18 2.33
CA TYR A 245 1.60 15.52 1.75
C TYR A 245 0.39 15.72 0.85
N TYR A 246 0.07 16.98 0.53
CA TYR A 246 -0.91 17.32 -0.49
C TYR A 246 -0.18 17.65 -1.80
N PRO A 247 -0.46 16.92 -2.91
CA PRO A 247 0.22 17.13 -4.18
C PRO A 247 -0.03 18.53 -4.75
N TYR A 248 0.96 19.05 -5.45
CA TYR A 248 0.86 20.32 -6.13
C TYR A 248 0.73 20.11 -7.64
N ASN A 249 -0.31 20.72 -8.25
CA ASN A 249 -0.52 20.64 -9.69
C ASN A 249 0.20 21.77 -10.42
N LEU A 250 1.26 21.45 -11.18
CA LEU A 250 2.01 22.43 -11.96
C LEU A 250 1.21 23.09 -13.08
N ASN A 251 0.15 22.42 -13.58
CA ASN A 251 -0.68 22.97 -14.66
C ASN A 251 -1.62 24.08 -14.18
N THR A 252 -2.13 23.94 -12.95
CA THR A 252 -3.05 24.93 -12.35
C THR A 252 -2.34 25.91 -11.41
N GLY A 253 -1.19 25.51 -10.87
CA GLY A 253 -0.49 26.28 -9.85
C GLY A 253 -1.11 26.16 -8.45
N GLU A 254 -1.89 25.11 -8.19
CA GLU A 254 -2.65 24.92 -6.96
C GLU A 254 -2.35 23.56 -6.29
N THR A 255 -2.61 23.47 -4.99
CA THR A 255 -2.58 22.22 -4.24
C THR A 255 -3.82 21.40 -4.53
N ILE A 256 -3.69 20.09 -4.73
CA ILE A 256 -4.83 19.18 -4.89
C ILE A 256 -5.24 18.71 -3.49
N GLU A 257 -6.52 18.84 -3.15
CA GLU A 257 -7.08 18.51 -1.84
C GLU A 257 -7.29 16.98 -1.64
N ILE A 258 -6.21 16.23 -1.80
CA ILE A 258 -6.09 14.81 -1.47
C ILE A 258 -4.75 14.58 -0.79
N MET A 259 -4.73 13.79 0.28
CA MET A 259 -3.47 13.44 0.93
C MET A 259 -2.81 12.28 0.20
N GLU A 260 -1.54 12.43 -0.17
CA GLU A 260 -0.70 11.32 -0.62
C GLU A 260 0.07 10.76 0.56
N ILE A 261 -0.04 9.44 0.79
CA ILE A 261 0.79 8.67 1.73
C ILE A 261 1.79 7.86 0.88
N PRO A 262 3.03 8.34 0.69
CA PRO A 262 3.96 7.75 -0.27
C PRO A 262 4.23 6.27 0.01
N LEU A 263 4.05 5.41 -1.00
CA LEU A 263 4.43 4.01 -0.92
C LEU A 263 5.95 3.87 -1.01
N ILE A 264 6.55 3.20 -0.02
CA ILE A 264 8.02 3.06 0.05
C ILE A 264 8.45 1.65 -0.35
N VAL A 265 7.78 0.61 0.16
CA VAL A 265 8.14 -0.78 -0.11
C VAL A 265 6.91 -1.57 -0.55
N MET A 266 7.09 -2.35 -1.63
CA MET A 266 6.14 -3.37 -2.09
C MET A 266 6.86 -4.72 -2.22
N ASP A 267 6.25 -5.78 -1.71
CA ASP A 267 6.76 -7.16 -1.78
C ASP A 267 7.10 -7.60 -3.21
N GLY A 268 6.16 -7.43 -4.15
CA GLY A 268 6.37 -7.79 -5.56
C GLY A 268 7.54 -7.04 -6.22
N THR A 269 7.85 -5.82 -5.78
CA THR A 269 9.03 -5.08 -6.24
C THR A 269 10.32 -5.72 -5.74
N LEU A 270 10.35 -6.16 -4.49
CA LEU A 270 11.53 -6.77 -3.88
C LEU A 270 11.87 -8.13 -4.51
N PHE A 271 10.86 -8.99 -4.72
CA PHE A 271 11.09 -10.41 -4.95
C PHE A 271 10.84 -10.87 -6.39
N ASP A 272 9.87 -10.26 -7.11
CA ASP A 272 9.42 -10.79 -8.41
C ASP A 272 10.25 -10.31 -9.60
N GLY A 273 9.59 -9.68 -10.56
CA GLY A 273 10.19 -9.35 -11.87
C GLY A 273 11.17 -8.19 -11.88
N TYR A 274 11.28 -7.42 -10.76
CA TYR A 274 12.02 -6.16 -10.72
C TYR A 274 13.36 -6.28 -10.00
N MET A 275 13.42 -6.04 -8.69
CA MET A 275 14.71 -6.02 -7.95
C MET A 275 15.28 -7.42 -7.75
N ARG A 276 14.43 -8.45 -7.58
CA ARG A 276 14.81 -9.86 -7.42
C ARG A 276 15.87 -10.08 -6.34
N LEU A 277 15.67 -9.41 -5.20
CA LEU A 277 16.63 -9.48 -4.10
C LEU A 277 16.55 -10.85 -3.40
N GLU A 278 17.71 -11.32 -2.97
CA GLU A 278 17.79 -12.43 -2.04
C GLU A 278 17.20 -12.02 -0.68
N ARG A 279 16.72 -13.01 0.06
CA ARG A 279 15.97 -12.83 1.30
C ARG A 279 16.62 -11.86 2.29
N GLU A 280 17.91 -12.07 2.61
CA GLU A 280 18.61 -11.24 3.59
C GLU A 280 18.98 -9.86 3.05
N ASP A 281 19.22 -9.74 1.75
CA ASP A 281 19.47 -8.45 1.11
C ASP A 281 18.21 -7.59 1.08
N ALA A 282 17.04 -8.21 0.81
CA ALA A 282 15.76 -7.54 0.88
C ALA A 282 15.46 -7.05 2.31
N PHE A 283 15.67 -7.90 3.33
CA PHE A 283 15.46 -7.50 4.72
C PHE A 283 16.37 -6.35 5.13
N ARG A 284 17.67 -6.42 4.78
CA ARG A 284 18.62 -5.33 5.06
C ARG A 284 18.16 -4.02 4.41
N LEU A 285 17.80 -4.04 3.12
CA LEU A 285 17.32 -2.82 2.44
C LEU A 285 16.08 -2.25 3.11
N VAL A 286 15.10 -3.10 3.46
CA VAL A 286 13.88 -2.66 4.15
C VAL A 286 14.20 -2.01 5.50
N THR A 287 15.09 -2.59 6.28
CA THR A 287 15.50 -2.02 7.58
C THR A 287 16.27 -0.71 7.42
N GLU A 288 17.12 -0.56 6.41
CA GLU A 288 17.78 0.71 6.07
C GLU A 288 16.77 1.81 5.69
N LEU A 289 15.71 1.47 4.95
CA LEU A 289 14.64 2.42 4.62
C LEU A 289 13.81 2.80 5.86
N ILE A 290 13.54 1.87 6.77
CA ILE A 290 12.88 2.15 8.06
C ILE A 290 13.74 3.11 8.88
N ASP A 291 15.05 2.88 8.98
CA ASP A 291 15.97 3.74 9.71
C ASP A 291 16.06 5.16 9.12
N ALA A 292 15.99 5.26 7.79
CA ALA A 292 15.95 6.55 7.11
C ALA A 292 14.66 7.33 7.42
N VAL A 293 13.53 6.64 7.54
CA VAL A 293 12.24 7.24 7.91
C VAL A 293 12.21 7.65 9.39
N GLU A 294 12.67 6.77 10.29
CA GLU A 294 12.77 7.08 11.73
C GLU A 294 13.58 8.35 11.99
N LYS A 295 14.74 8.50 11.31
CA LYS A 295 15.63 9.65 11.47
C LYS A 295 14.94 10.98 11.24
N VAL A 296 13.94 11.05 10.39
CA VAL A 296 13.20 12.28 10.05
C VAL A 296 11.79 12.31 10.65
N HIS A 297 11.45 11.38 11.53
CA HIS A 297 10.11 11.24 12.11
C HIS A 297 9.01 11.08 11.02
N GLY A 298 9.30 10.31 9.98
CA GLY A 298 8.42 10.10 8.83
C GLY A 298 7.40 8.98 9.03
N VAL A 299 6.78 8.58 7.91
CA VAL A 299 5.85 7.44 7.80
C VAL A 299 6.46 6.42 6.85
N PHE A 300 6.71 5.20 7.32
CA PHE A 300 7.15 4.08 6.49
C PHE A 300 5.93 3.32 5.96
N THR A 301 5.63 3.45 4.68
CA THR A 301 4.48 2.77 4.07
C THR A 301 4.91 1.46 3.43
N LEU A 302 4.31 0.37 3.90
CA LEU A 302 4.57 -1.00 3.47
C LEU A 302 3.33 -1.58 2.79
N LEU A 303 3.50 -2.05 1.56
CA LEU A 303 2.54 -2.88 0.86
C LEU A 303 3.01 -4.33 0.87
N TRP A 304 2.14 -5.21 1.38
CA TRP A 304 2.37 -6.65 1.35
C TRP A 304 1.08 -7.36 0.95
N HIS A 305 1.06 -8.00 -0.22
CA HIS A 305 -0.14 -8.68 -0.72
C HIS A 305 -0.51 -9.87 0.18
N ASN A 306 -1.80 -10.12 0.33
CA ASN A 306 -2.27 -11.27 1.10
C ASN A 306 -1.77 -12.61 0.54
N SER A 307 -1.49 -12.69 -0.75
CA SER A 307 -0.93 -13.89 -1.41
C SER A 307 0.48 -14.27 -0.95
N TYR A 308 1.25 -13.32 -0.39
CA TYR A 308 2.57 -13.56 0.20
C TYR A 308 2.53 -13.87 1.71
N LEU A 309 1.36 -13.74 2.35
CA LEU A 309 1.18 -13.96 3.80
C LEU A 309 0.62 -15.35 4.14
N ILE A 310 1.00 -16.34 3.34
CA ILE A 310 0.58 -17.72 3.56
C ILE A 310 1.45 -18.34 4.65
N GLU A 311 0.84 -19.02 5.61
CA GLU A 311 1.54 -19.69 6.72
C GLU A 311 2.61 -20.69 6.22
N GLY A 312 3.79 -20.65 6.84
CA GLY A 312 4.93 -21.48 6.48
C GLY A 312 5.73 -21.00 5.26
N THR A 313 5.40 -19.83 4.70
CA THR A 313 6.20 -19.23 3.63
C THR A 313 7.24 -18.27 4.20
N TRP A 314 8.41 -18.20 3.56
CA TRP A 314 9.46 -17.26 3.97
C TRP A 314 9.07 -15.79 3.79
N GLN A 315 8.15 -15.48 2.88
CA GLN A 315 7.63 -14.13 2.67
C GLN A 315 6.83 -13.67 3.90
N ARG A 316 6.01 -14.57 4.48
CA ARG A 316 5.32 -14.29 5.74
C ARG A 316 6.29 -14.13 6.91
N GLU A 317 7.31 -15.01 7.01
CA GLU A 317 8.36 -14.87 8.02
C GLU A 317 9.10 -13.53 7.91
N MET A 318 9.36 -13.07 6.68
CA MET A 318 9.98 -11.77 6.45
C MET A 318 9.07 -10.63 6.90
N TYR A 319 7.77 -10.68 6.57
CA TYR A 319 6.80 -9.69 7.04
C TYR A 319 6.77 -9.62 8.57
N GLU A 320 6.74 -10.77 9.25
CA GLU A 320 6.79 -10.83 10.72
C GLU A 320 8.10 -10.23 11.27
N ARG A 321 9.26 -10.52 10.67
CA ARG A 321 10.54 -9.89 11.03
C ARG A 321 10.52 -8.36 10.86
N ILE A 322 9.86 -7.85 9.81
CA ILE A 322 9.70 -6.40 9.60
C ILE A 322 8.83 -5.79 10.70
N LEU A 323 7.69 -6.44 11.05
CA LEU A 323 6.83 -5.99 12.15
C LEU A 323 7.59 -5.96 13.48
N GLU A 324 8.33 -7.03 13.78
CA GLU A 324 9.17 -7.11 14.98
C GLU A 324 10.21 -5.97 15.02
N TYR A 325 10.90 -5.71 13.91
CA TYR A 325 11.87 -4.62 13.81
C TYR A 325 11.23 -3.26 14.08
N CYS A 326 10.07 -2.96 13.48
CA CYS A 326 9.33 -1.73 13.72
C CYS A 326 8.85 -1.60 15.17
N HIS A 327 8.38 -2.71 15.75
CA HIS A 327 7.94 -2.76 17.15
C HIS A 327 9.10 -2.49 18.13
N GLN A 328 10.27 -3.11 17.91
CA GLN A 328 11.47 -2.89 18.71
C GLN A 328 11.95 -1.43 18.66
N LYS A 329 11.74 -0.74 17.54
CA LYS A 329 12.00 0.70 17.37
C LYS A 329 10.91 1.60 17.97
N ASN A 330 9.91 1.02 18.62
CA ASN A 330 8.80 1.75 19.23
C ASN A 330 7.98 2.57 18.21
N ALA A 331 7.86 2.11 16.97
CA ALA A 331 7.04 2.75 15.95
C ALA A 331 5.55 2.78 16.32
N TRP A 332 4.83 3.78 15.81
CA TRP A 332 3.37 3.74 15.77
C TRP A 332 2.94 2.99 14.51
N ILE A 333 2.54 1.72 14.68
CA ILE A 333 2.15 0.85 13.57
C ILE A 333 0.63 0.93 13.39
N THR A 334 0.18 1.45 12.25
CA THR A 334 -1.23 1.76 12.01
C THR A 334 -1.60 1.59 10.54
N ASN A 335 -2.88 1.82 10.20
CA ASN A 335 -3.43 1.81 8.85
C ASN A 335 -3.40 3.20 8.20
N GLY A 336 -3.77 3.28 6.91
CA GLY A 336 -3.79 4.53 6.15
C GLY A 336 -4.76 5.56 6.72
N LYS A 337 -5.93 5.12 7.21
CA LYS A 337 -6.89 6.01 7.88
C LYS A 337 -6.29 6.66 9.12
N GLY A 338 -5.58 5.90 9.97
CA GLY A 338 -4.91 6.45 11.14
C GLY A 338 -3.85 7.48 10.76
N ILE A 339 -3.07 7.23 9.69
CA ILE A 339 -2.14 8.23 9.16
C ILE A 339 -2.89 9.46 8.65
N TYR A 340 -3.95 9.28 7.85
CA TYR A 340 -4.76 10.40 7.35
C TYR A 340 -5.30 11.26 8.51
N GLU A 341 -5.88 10.67 9.54
CA GLU A 341 -6.43 11.38 10.70
C GLU A 341 -5.36 12.12 11.50
N CYS A 342 -4.13 11.60 11.54
CA CYS A 342 -3.00 12.25 12.23
C CYS A 342 -2.48 13.49 11.50
N PHE A 343 -2.58 13.54 10.16
CA PHE A 343 -2.01 14.60 9.31
C PHE A 343 -3.06 15.56 8.72
N SER A 344 -4.38 15.28 8.84
CA SER A 344 -5.49 16.10 8.35
C SER A 344 -5.80 17.36 9.18
#